data_5a43bade3d7462e2b78e3c352fa87770
#
_entry.id   5a43bade3d7462e2b78e3c352fa87770
#
_cell.length_a   1.000
_cell.length_b   1.000
_cell.length_c   1.000
_cell.angle_alpha   90.00
_cell.angle_beta   90.00
_cell.angle_gamma   90.00
#
_symmetry.space_group_name_H-M   'P 1'
#
loop_
_entity.id
_entity.type
_entity.pdbx_description
1 polymer ?
#
loop_
_entity_poly.entity_id
_entity_poly.type
_entity_poly.pdbx_seq_one_letter_code
_entity_poly.pdbx_strand_id
1 'polypeptide(L)'
;MRRIIFVLLFFTFLGNGAAQEIDSASKIDWETNRFAVELEARVASTESRTAATVHRAQTRLDQEFPEALFNGLLPLPVDSRHVIEDAVREDPDLASRIARLARTAERSVPRPMQNLRGVSRTYSISLFPDLTQLFVNHRVPYRMERVVRWVPTREFTGIVIYAAEPLPLHGSETGSGPPERVQLVPALLPEIYDTGLRPVLEQDMIDPAAIERWGVAHYTDQTSPDAWRDRAGTQPLRIMARRAFGIIPTDVMISPEDADRILASDHNRNLLKNGRIVIIVSADQIDRIR
;
A
#
# COMPACT_ATOMS: atom_id res chain seq x y z
N MET A 1 -24.11 -2.99 -16.83
CA MET A 1 -23.87 -4.38 -16.37
C MET A 1 -22.41 -4.72 -16.67
N ARG A 2 -21.52 -4.53 -15.71
CA ARG A 2 -20.07 -4.80 -15.84
C ARG A 2 -19.83 -6.21 -15.30
N ARG A 3 -19.45 -7.13 -16.18
CA ARG A 3 -19.07 -8.51 -15.81
C ARG A 3 -17.70 -8.46 -15.14
N ILE A 4 -17.67 -8.78 -13.86
CA ILE A 4 -16.45 -8.99 -13.07
C ILE A 4 -15.91 -10.37 -13.48
N ILE A 5 -14.72 -10.38 -14.07
CA ILE A 5 -13.99 -11.61 -14.39
C ILE A 5 -13.14 -11.94 -13.17
N PHE A 6 -13.52 -12.97 -12.43
CA PHE A 6 -12.70 -13.57 -11.39
C PHE A 6 -11.59 -14.40 -12.03
N VAL A 7 -10.35 -14.03 -11.82
CA VAL A 7 -9.18 -14.88 -12.10
C VAL A 7 -8.83 -15.62 -10.82
N LEU A 8 -9.28 -16.88 -10.71
CA LEU A 8 -8.89 -17.81 -9.65
C LEU A 8 -7.54 -18.43 -10.03
N LEU A 9 -6.50 -18.14 -9.26
CA LEU A 9 -5.22 -18.86 -9.31
C LEU A 9 -5.33 -20.10 -8.41
N PHE A 10 -5.41 -21.29 -9.03
CA PHE A 10 -5.40 -22.58 -8.33
C PHE A 10 -3.95 -22.97 -8.00
N PHE A 11 -3.63 -23.07 -6.72
CA PHE A 11 -2.50 -23.85 -6.23
C PHE A 11 -3.01 -25.18 -5.68
N THR A 12 -2.80 -26.26 -6.42
CA THR A 12 -3.11 -27.62 -5.94
C THR A 12 -1.91 -28.20 -5.20
N PHE A 13 -2.05 -28.36 -3.90
CA PHE A 13 -1.14 -29.18 -3.09
C PHE A 13 -1.69 -30.62 -3.05
N LEU A 14 -0.97 -31.56 -3.64
CA LEU A 14 -1.24 -33.02 -3.55
C LEU A 14 -0.67 -33.59 -2.24
N GLY A 15 -1.48 -33.57 -1.19
CA GLY A 15 -1.25 -34.32 0.05
C GLY A 15 -2.31 -35.38 0.26
N ASN A 16 -1.92 -36.66 0.36
CA ASN A 16 -2.79 -37.80 0.61
C ASN A 16 -3.46 -37.76 2.01
N GLY A 17 -4.69 -37.43 2.03
CA GLY A 17 -5.64 -37.37 3.14
C GLY A 17 -6.78 -36.51 2.63
N ALA A 18 -8.06 -36.79 2.94
CA ALA A 18 -9.18 -35.95 2.51
C ALA A 18 -8.95 -34.49 2.90
N ALA A 19 -8.12 -33.80 2.11
CA ALA A 19 -7.69 -32.44 2.34
C ALA A 19 -8.88 -31.53 2.07
N GLN A 20 -9.43 -30.96 3.11
CA GLN A 20 -10.32 -29.81 2.98
C GLN A 20 -9.55 -28.75 2.22
N GLU A 21 -10.02 -28.42 1.04
CA GLU A 21 -9.44 -27.38 0.18
C GLU A 21 -9.64 -26.03 0.88
N ILE A 22 -8.54 -25.31 1.12
CA ILE A 22 -8.60 -23.96 1.63
C ILE A 22 -8.28 -23.03 0.47
N ASP A 23 -9.25 -22.17 0.14
CA ASP A 23 -9.09 -21.11 -0.82
C ASP A 23 -8.70 -19.83 -0.07
N SER A 24 -7.78 -19.06 -0.63
CA SER A 24 -7.36 -17.75 -0.09
C SER A 24 -7.48 -16.66 -1.15
N ALA A 25 -7.99 -15.51 -0.75
CA ALA A 25 -7.98 -14.30 -1.54
C ALA A 25 -7.45 -13.14 -0.69
N SER A 26 -6.58 -12.33 -1.24
CA SER A 26 -6.07 -11.13 -0.57
C SER A 26 -6.56 -9.87 -1.25
N LYS A 27 -6.80 -8.86 -0.45
CA LYS A 27 -7.26 -7.55 -0.88
C LYS A 27 -6.47 -6.47 -0.17
N ILE A 28 -5.99 -5.48 -0.94
CA ILE A 28 -5.41 -4.27 -0.39
C ILE A 28 -6.38 -3.11 -0.61
N ASP A 29 -6.57 -2.32 0.42
CA ASP A 29 -7.34 -1.08 0.39
C ASP A 29 -6.46 0.05 0.94
N TRP A 30 -5.94 0.86 0.04
CA TRP A 30 -5.04 1.96 0.37
C TRP A 30 -5.77 3.15 0.98
N GLU A 31 -7.07 3.33 0.69
CA GLU A 31 -7.86 4.42 1.23
C GLU A 31 -8.16 4.20 2.71
N THR A 32 -8.56 2.98 3.07
CA THR A 32 -8.82 2.60 4.46
C THR A 32 -7.59 2.10 5.19
N ASN A 33 -6.43 2.04 4.51
CA ASN A 33 -5.17 1.61 5.11
C ASN A 33 -5.20 0.16 5.62
N ARG A 34 -5.81 -0.76 4.87
CA ARG A 34 -5.99 -2.15 5.29
C ARG A 34 -5.50 -3.14 4.24
N PHE A 35 -4.88 -4.20 4.73
CA PHE A 35 -4.66 -5.43 3.99
C PHE A 35 -5.52 -6.53 4.60
N ALA A 36 -6.35 -7.17 3.79
CA ALA A 36 -7.27 -8.21 4.22
C ALA A 36 -6.99 -9.52 3.47
N VAL A 37 -7.11 -10.62 4.20
CA VAL A 37 -7.06 -11.98 3.63
C VAL A 37 -8.38 -12.66 3.98
N GLU A 38 -9.11 -13.11 2.97
CA GLU A 38 -10.28 -13.96 3.12
C GLU A 38 -9.87 -15.41 2.90
N LEU A 39 -10.16 -16.23 3.88
CA LEU A 39 -9.91 -17.68 3.83
C LEU A 39 -11.24 -18.41 3.84
N GLU A 40 -11.36 -19.42 2.96
CA GLU A 40 -12.51 -20.30 2.85
C GLU A 40 -12.08 -21.74 3.07
N ALA A 41 -12.65 -22.41 4.09
CA ALA A 41 -12.46 -23.84 4.30
C ALA A 41 -13.72 -24.60 3.87
N ARG A 42 -13.60 -25.49 2.89
CA ARG A 42 -14.68 -26.36 2.44
C ARG A 42 -14.74 -27.63 3.28
N VAL A 43 -15.91 -27.98 3.75
CA VAL A 43 -16.18 -29.25 4.46
C VAL A 43 -16.41 -30.35 3.42
N ALA A 44 -15.69 -31.46 3.54
CA ALA A 44 -15.85 -32.60 2.63
C ALA A 44 -17.30 -33.10 2.60
N SER A 45 -17.79 -33.47 1.42
CA SER A 45 -19.17 -33.91 1.21
C SER A 45 -19.55 -35.15 2.03
N THR A 46 -18.56 -35.92 2.47
CA THR A 46 -18.69 -37.13 3.28
C THR A 46 -18.79 -36.86 4.78
N GLU A 47 -18.47 -35.65 5.25
CA GLU A 47 -18.52 -35.31 6.68
C GLU A 47 -19.93 -34.83 7.09
N SER A 48 -20.38 -35.30 8.26
CA SER A 48 -21.59 -34.77 8.88
C SER A 48 -21.45 -33.32 9.29
N ARG A 49 -22.42 -32.47 8.97
CA ARG A 49 -22.46 -31.02 9.27
C ARG A 49 -22.78 -30.77 10.73
N THR A 50 -21.83 -31.04 11.59
CA THR A 50 -21.97 -30.83 13.04
C THR A 50 -21.26 -29.53 13.47
N ALA A 51 -21.62 -29.00 14.64
CA ALA A 51 -20.92 -27.88 15.24
C ALA A 51 -19.41 -28.17 15.41
N ALA A 52 -19.03 -29.41 15.67
CA ALA A 52 -17.65 -29.85 15.78
C ALA A 52 -16.90 -29.74 14.44
N THR A 53 -17.54 -30.04 13.31
CA THR A 53 -16.93 -29.91 11.98
C THR A 53 -16.69 -28.45 11.63
N VAL A 54 -17.68 -27.60 11.93
CA VAL A 54 -17.54 -26.13 11.73
C VAL A 54 -16.41 -25.58 12.60
N HIS A 55 -16.30 -25.96 13.85
CA HIS A 55 -15.23 -25.53 14.74
C HIS A 55 -13.85 -25.99 14.26
N ARG A 56 -13.72 -27.23 13.77
CA ARG A 56 -12.46 -27.72 13.17
C ARG A 56 -12.07 -26.91 11.94
N ALA A 57 -13.03 -26.57 11.07
CA ALA A 57 -12.79 -25.74 9.91
C ALA A 57 -12.29 -24.34 10.33
N GLN A 58 -12.91 -23.71 11.35
CA GLN A 58 -12.48 -22.42 11.89
C GLN A 58 -11.05 -22.48 12.45
N THR A 59 -10.73 -23.48 13.25
CA THR A 59 -9.38 -23.67 13.80
C THR A 59 -8.35 -23.81 12.70
N ARG A 60 -8.69 -24.50 11.63
CA ARG A 60 -7.82 -24.67 10.49
C ARG A 60 -7.58 -23.34 9.74
N LEU A 61 -8.62 -22.51 9.53
CA LEU A 61 -8.45 -21.17 8.97
C LEU A 61 -7.48 -20.33 9.81
N ASP A 62 -7.60 -20.38 11.13
CA ASP A 62 -6.71 -19.65 12.03
C ASP A 62 -5.25 -20.16 11.96
N GLN A 63 -5.03 -21.44 11.67
CA GLN A 63 -3.70 -22.04 11.50
C GLN A 63 -3.05 -21.67 10.15
N GLU A 64 -3.84 -21.61 9.08
CA GLU A 64 -3.36 -21.30 7.72
C GLU A 64 -3.18 -19.78 7.49
N PHE A 65 -3.86 -18.96 8.28
CA PHE A 65 -3.85 -17.51 8.10
C PHE A 65 -2.45 -16.88 8.09
N PRO A 66 -1.47 -17.24 8.98
CA PRO A 66 -0.15 -16.62 8.94
C PRO A 66 0.59 -16.83 7.62
N GLU A 67 0.44 -17.99 7.01
CA GLU A 67 1.04 -18.32 5.71
C GLU A 67 0.33 -17.56 4.58
N ALA A 68 -0.99 -17.54 4.58
CA ALA A 68 -1.79 -16.81 3.61
C ALA A 68 -1.52 -15.29 3.68
N LEU A 69 -1.39 -14.73 4.89
CA LEU A 69 -1.00 -13.34 5.10
C LEU A 69 0.38 -13.07 4.51
N PHE A 70 1.36 -13.88 4.85
CA PHE A 70 2.73 -13.74 4.35
C PHE A 70 2.78 -13.76 2.82
N ASN A 71 2.20 -14.80 2.20
CA ASN A 71 2.18 -14.95 0.75
C ASN A 71 1.44 -13.81 0.04
N GLY A 72 0.33 -13.35 0.61
CA GLY A 72 -0.44 -12.22 0.07
C GLY A 72 0.30 -10.89 0.14
N LEU A 73 1.19 -10.71 1.11
CA LEU A 73 1.98 -9.49 1.28
C LEU A 73 3.21 -9.45 0.37
N LEU A 74 3.79 -10.59 -0.03
CA LEU A 74 5.04 -10.64 -0.81
C LEU A 74 5.08 -9.70 -2.02
N PRO A 75 4.03 -9.59 -2.86
CA PRO A 75 4.05 -8.75 -4.05
C PRO A 75 3.73 -7.27 -3.77
N LEU A 76 3.61 -6.85 -2.48
CA LEU A 76 3.29 -5.47 -2.13
C LEU A 76 4.52 -4.56 -2.31
N PRO A 77 4.41 -3.44 -3.05
CA PRO A 77 5.50 -2.49 -3.19
C PRO A 77 5.86 -1.83 -1.85
N VAL A 78 7.13 -1.93 -1.49
CA VAL A 78 7.72 -1.19 -0.37
C VAL A 78 8.11 0.20 -0.86
N ASP A 79 8.85 0.26 -1.94
CA ASP A 79 9.37 1.47 -2.61
C ASP A 79 9.42 1.26 -4.13
N SER A 80 10.11 2.15 -4.85
CA SER A 80 10.24 2.10 -6.31
C SER A 80 11.20 1.03 -6.84
N ARG A 81 11.85 0.28 -5.96
CA ARG A 81 12.84 -0.77 -6.31
C ARG A 81 12.45 -2.14 -5.79
N HIS A 82 11.75 -2.21 -4.66
CA HIS A 82 11.53 -3.44 -3.92
C HIS A 82 10.05 -3.68 -3.65
N VAL A 83 9.65 -4.93 -3.82
CA VAL A 83 8.47 -5.49 -3.17
C VAL A 83 8.87 -6.16 -1.85
N ILE A 84 7.90 -6.54 -1.03
CA ILE A 84 8.17 -7.22 0.25
C ILE A 84 8.99 -8.51 0.03
N GLU A 85 8.77 -9.24 -1.07
CA GLU A 85 9.54 -10.45 -1.40
C GLU A 85 11.04 -10.16 -1.51
N ASP A 86 11.42 -9.04 -2.16
CA ASP A 86 12.82 -8.65 -2.29
C ASP A 86 13.42 -8.29 -0.92
N ALA A 87 12.69 -7.52 -0.12
CA ALA A 87 13.12 -7.15 1.23
C ALA A 87 13.29 -8.36 2.16
N VAL A 88 12.43 -9.38 2.06
CA VAL A 88 12.56 -10.65 2.81
C VAL A 88 13.78 -11.45 2.33
N ARG A 89 14.10 -11.39 1.04
CA ARG A 89 15.29 -12.07 0.49
C ARG A 89 16.58 -11.44 1.01
N GLU A 90 16.58 -10.12 1.22
CA GLU A 90 17.73 -9.37 1.76
C GLU A 90 17.84 -9.49 3.29
N ASP A 91 16.71 -9.49 4.01
CA ASP A 91 16.62 -9.66 5.47
C ASP A 91 15.69 -10.82 5.84
N PRO A 92 16.20 -12.05 6.01
CA PRO A 92 15.39 -13.21 6.38
C PRO A 92 14.65 -13.06 7.72
N ASP A 93 15.12 -12.21 8.63
CA ASP A 93 14.43 -11.94 9.90
C ASP A 93 13.12 -11.17 9.70
N LEU A 94 13.00 -10.45 8.58
CA LEU A 94 11.78 -9.73 8.21
C LEU A 94 10.59 -10.70 8.08
N ALA A 95 10.79 -11.90 7.53
CA ALA A 95 9.76 -12.91 7.45
C ALA A 95 9.16 -13.25 8.82
N SER A 96 10.03 -13.40 9.83
CA SER A 96 9.60 -13.65 11.21
C SER A 96 8.87 -12.46 11.82
N ARG A 97 9.23 -11.23 11.45
CA ARG A 97 8.55 -10.01 11.88
C ARG A 97 7.17 -9.88 11.25
N ILE A 98 7.04 -10.18 9.96
CA ILE A 98 5.75 -10.20 9.25
C ILE A 98 4.83 -11.29 9.84
N ALA A 99 5.35 -12.50 10.09
CA ALA A 99 4.57 -13.58 10.70
C ALA A 99 4.00 -13.20 12.09
N ARG A 100 4.67 -12.30 12.82
CA ARG A 100 4.14 -11.80 14.10
C ARG A 100 2.92 -10.90 13.94
N LEU A 101 2.76 -10.20 12.80
CA LEU A 101 1.57 -9.39 12.52
C LEU A 101 0.29 -10.23 12.48
N ALA A 102 0.39 -11.50 12.10
CA ALA A 102 -0.76 -12.41 12.13
C ALA A 102 -1.38 -12.58 13.53
N ARG A 103 -0.61 -12.32 14.60
CA ARG A 103 -1.10 -12.42 15.98
C ARG A 103 -1.98 -11.24 16.39
N THR A 104 -1.73 -10.06 15.81
CA THR A 104 -2.44 -8.81 16.09
C THR A 104 -3.55 -8.55 15.08
N ALA A 105 -3.67 -9.38 14.04
CA ALA A 105 -4.66 -9.22 13.00
C ALA A 105 -6.10 -9.22 13.56
N GLU A 106 -6.91 -8.28 13.09
CA GLU A 106 -8.34 -8.28 13.33
C GLU A 106 -8.99 -9.47 12.63
N ARG A 107 -9.95 -10.10 13.29
CA ARG A 107 -10.64 -11.29 12.80
C ARG A 107 -12.13 -11.03 12.72
N SER A 108 -12.72 -11.24 11.55
CA SER A 108 -14.17 -11.16 11.39
C SER A 108 -14.87 -12.33 12.08
N VAL A 109 -16.17 -12.19 12.30
CA VAL A 109 -17.01 -13.34 12.68
C VAL A 109 -17.03 -14.33 11.51
N PRO A 110 -16.78 -15.64 11.76
CA PRO A 110 -16.85 -16.65 10.72
C PRO A 110 -18.24 -16.67 10.07
N ARG A 111 -18.28 -16.75 8.74
CA ARG A 111 -19.51 -16.81 7.96
C ARG A 111 -19.67 -18.19 7.35
N PRO A 112 -20.83 -18.84 7.51
CA PRO A 112 -21.09 -20.06 6.78
C PRO A 112 -21.20 -19.76 5.28
N MET A 113 -20.53 -20.58 4.45
CA MET A 113 -20.65 -20.49 3.00
C MET A 113 -22.06 -20.91 2.55
N GLN A 114 -22.44 -20.50 1.34
CA GLN A 114 -23.71 -20.95 0.73
C GLN A 114 -23.82 -22.46 0.79
N ASN A 115 -25.03 -22.97 1.17
CA ASN A 115 -25.33 -24.38 1.37
C ASN A 115 -24.65 -25.08 2.57
N LEU A 116 -24.07 -24.29 3.53
CA LEU A 116 -23.37 -24.82 4.71
C LEU A 116 -22.22 -25.80 4.36
N ARG A 117 -21.62 -25.66 3.20
CA ARG A 117 -20.52 -26.51 2.72
C ARG A 117 -19.15 -26.04 3.13
N GLY A 118 -19.07 -25.02 3.96
CA GLY A 118 -17.81 -24.46 4.41
C GLY A 118 -18.00 -23.25 5.31
N VAL A 119 -16.87 -22.68 5.72
CA VAL A 119 -16.79 -21.49 6.54
C VAL A 119 -15.80 -20.54 5.88
N SER A 120 -16.15 -19.27 5.75
CA SER A 120 -15.22 -18.20 5.39
C SER A 120 -14.94 -17.29 6.58
N ARG A 121 -13.75 -16.71 6.62
CA ARG A 121 -13.34 -15.72 7.60
C ARG A 121 -12.37 -14.74 6.98
N THR A 122 -12.59 -13.45 7.27
CA THR A 122 -11.68 -12.38 6.85
C THR A 122 -10.78 -11.99 8.02
N TYR A 123 -9.50 -11.86 7.73
CA TYR A 123 -8.47 -11.36 8.64
C TYR A 123 -7.91 -10.08 8.05
N SER A 124 -7.62 -9.07 8.87
CA SER A 124 -7.05 -7.83 8.38
C SER A 124 -5.97 -7.28 9.30
N ILE A 125 -4.98 -6.65 8.69
CA ILE A 125 -3.92 -5.88 9.35
C ILE A 125 -3.93 -4.44 8.84
N SER A 126 -3.41 -3.52 9.64
CA SER A 126 -3.12 -2.16 9.18
C SER A 126 -1.83 -2.12 8.36
N LEU A 127 -1.87 -1.39 7.22
CA LEU A 127 -0.63 -1.08 6.49
C LEU A 127 0.22 -0.09 7.31
N PHE A 128 -0.42 0.90 7.91
CA PHE A 128 0.16 1.88 8.84
C PHE A 128 -0.58 1.79 10.18
N PRO A 129 0.11 1.65 11.31
CA PRO A 129 1.57 1.56 11.48
C PRO A 129 2.15 0.17 11.27
N ASP A 130 1.34 -0.91 11.37
CA ASP A 130 1.81 -2.26 11.69
C ASP A 130 2.84 -2.79 10.68
N LEU A 131 2.53 -2.70 9.38
CA LEU A 131 3.40 -3.22 8.33
C LEU A 131 4.56 -2.25 8.04
N THR A 132 4.28 -0.95 7.89
CA THR A 132 5.28 0.03 7.46
C THR A 132 6.42 0.20 8.44
N GLN A 133 6.17 0.07 9.76
CA GLN A 133 7.22 0.10 10.79
C GLN A 133 8.34 -0.92 10.57
N LEU A 134 8.04 -2.03 9.90
CA LEU A 134 9.03 -3.08 9.63
C LEU A 134 10.14 -2.61 8.67
N PHE A 135 9.88 -1.56 7.90
CA PHE A 135 10.77 -1.02 6.86
C PHE A 135 11.41 0.31 7.24
N VAL A 136 11.01 0.93 8.35
CA VAL A 136 11.58 2.20 8.82
C VAL A 136 12.81 1.93 9.66
N ASN A 137 13.98 2.35 9.17
CA ASN A 137 15.27 2.07 9.79
C ASN A 137 15.91 3.29 10.49
N HIS A 138 15.38 4.49 10.27
CA HIS A 138 15.92 5.71 10.88
C HIS A 138 15.15 6.10 12.15
N ARG A 139 15.82 6.80 13.07
CA ARG A 139 15.24 7.32 14.33
C ARG A 139 15.06 8.82 14.32
N VAL A 140 15.84 9.52 13.51
CA VAL A 140 15.83 10.97 13.39
C VAL A 140 15.71 11.31 11.90
N PRO A 141 14.76 12.18 11.54
CA PRO A 141 14.59 12.56 10.14
C PRO A 141 15.84 13.25 9.58
N TYR A 142 16.20 12.86 8.35
CA TYR A 142 17.26 13.53 7.61
C TYR A 142 16.82 14.96 7.24
N ARG A 143 17.77 15.83 6.98
CA ARG A 143 17.48 17.23 6.63
C ARG A 143 17.10 17.31 5.15
N MET A 144 15.94 17.87 4.87
CA MET A 144 15.55 18.25 3.53
C MET A 144 16.42 19.40 3.00
N GLU A 145 16.65 19.41 1.71
CA GLU A 145 17.29 20.53 1.04
C GLU A 145 16.51 21.82 1.29
N ARG A 146 17.23 22.93 1.38
CA ARG A 146 16.65 24.27 1.51
C ARG A 146 16.94 25.10 0.28
N VAL A 147 15.91 25.61 -0.36
CA VAL A 147 16.04 26.61 -1.42
C VAL A 147 16.35 27.97 -0.79
N VAL A 148 17.52 28.52 -1.08
CA VAL A 148 18.01 29.79 -0.47
C VAL A 148 17.60 31.01 -1.27
N ARG A 149 17.16 30.88 -2.52
CA ARG A 149 16.66 31.97 -3.35
C ARG A 149 15.25 32.39 -2.95
N TRP A 150 14.85 33.60 -3.31
CA TRP A 150 13.46 34.02 -3.16
C TRP A 150 12.56 33.24 -4.09
N VAL A 151 11.50 32.64 -3.52
CA VAL A 151 10.49 31.84 -4.22
C VAL A 151 9.10 32.33 -3.79
N PRO A 152 8.19 32.67 -4.70
CA PRO A 152 6.85 33.05 -4.36
C PRO A 152 6.09 31.83 -3.81
N THR A 153 5.99 31.76 -2.50
CA THR A 153 5.29 30.68 -1.78
C THR A 153 4.52 31.26 -0.60
N ARG A 154 3.65 30.45 -0.03
CA ARG A 154 2.93 30.74 1.21
C ARG A 154 2.93 29.50 2.11
N GLU A 155 2.48 29.62 3.32
CA GLU A 155 2.22 28.50 4.20
C GLU A 155 0.97 27.76 3.76
N PHE A 156 1.13 26.45 3.48
CA PHE A 156 0.03 25.56 3.11
C PHE A 156 -0.35 24.70 4.32
N THR A 157 -1.45 23.96 4.23
CA THR A 157 -1.90 23.04 5.29
C THR A 157 -1.55 21.59 5.03
N GLY A 158 -1.14 21.27 3.80
CA GLY A 158 -0.75 19.95 3.32
C GLY A 158 -0.38 20.02 1.84
N ILE A 159 -0.11 18.87 1.26
CA ILE A 159 0.28 18.73 -0.14
C ILE A 159 -0.64 17.69 -0.78
N VAL A 160 -1.22 18.01 -1.92
CA VAL A 160 -2.09 17.10 -2.71
C VAL A 160 -1.50 16.99 -4.10
N ILE A 161 -1.12 15.77 -4.49
CA ILE A 161 -0.52 15.46 -5.79
C ILE A 161 -1.53 14.67 -6.62
N TYR A 162 -1.87 15.18 -7.80
CA TYR A 162 -2.79 14.53 -8.74
C TYR A 162 -1.99 13.63 -9.69
N ALA A 163 -2.17 12.31 -9.58
CA ALA A 163 -1.50 11.28 -10.36
C ALA A 163 -2.48 10.20 -10.87
N ALA A 164 -3.77 10.53 -11.00
CA ALA A 164 -4.80 9.58 -11.42
C ALA A 164 -4.69 9.17 -12.88
N GLU A 165 -4.16 10.04 -13.74
CA GLU A 165 -3.95 9.75 -15.16
C GLU A 165 -2.62 9.02 -15.36
N PRO A 166 -2.52 8.18 -16.44
CA PRO A 166 -1.25 7.55 -16.77
C PRO A 166 -0.15 8.60 -16.98
N LEU A 167 0.97 8.45 -16.28
CA LEU A 167 2.11 9.37 -16.31
C LEU A 167 3.23 8.85 -17.23
N PRO A 168 3.99 9.73 -17.90
CA PRO A 168 5.21 9.31 -18.58
C PRO A 168 6.18 8.69 -17.56
N LEU A 169 6.71 7.50 -17.85
CA LEU A 169 7.74 6.87 -17.02
C LEU A 169 9.09 7.55 -17.30
N HIS A 170 9.75 8.04 -16.24
CA HIS A 170 11.07 8.65 -16.35
C HIS A 170 12.12 7.62 -16.79
N GLY A 171 12.93 8.00 -17.77
CA GLY A 171 13.96 7.11 -18.32
C GLY A 171 13.49 6.13 -19.39
N SER A 172 12.20 6.10 -19.71
CA SER A 172 11.66 5.25 -20.79
C SER A 172 11.79 5.86 -22.19
N GLU A 173 12.30 7.09 -22.28
CA GLU A 173 12.52 7.75 -23.57
C GLU A 173 13.68 7.08 -24.32
N THR A 174 13.37 6.12 -25.18
CA THR A 174 14.35 5.46 -26.06
C THR A 174 14.14 5.91 -27.50
N GLY A 175 15.05 6.73 -28.04
CA GLY A 175 14.99 7.18 -29.42
C GLY A 175 13.94 8.26 -29.69
N SER A 176 13.25 8.19 -30.83
CA SER A 176 12.32 9.22 -31.33
C SER A 176 10.85 8.98 -30.90
N GLY A 177 10.58 7.98 -30.08
CA GLY A 177 9.22 7.64 -29.65
C GLY A 177 8.76 8.44 -28.43
N PRO A 178 7.43 8.52 -28.19
CA PRO A 178 6.91 9.08 -26.95
C PRO A 178 7.32 8.18 -25.77
N PRO A 179 7.46 8.74 -24.54
CA PRO A 179 7.76 7.95 -23.35
C PRO A 179 6.63 6.96 -23.05
N GLU A 180 6.99 5.81 -22.47
CA GLU A 180 6.01 4.87 -21.94
C GLU A 180 5.14 5.57 -20.90
N ARG A 181 3.84 5.28 -20.90
CA ARG A 181 2.90 5.83 -19.91
C ARG A 181 2.42 4.72 -19.00
N VAL A 182 2.55 4.96 -17.71
CA VAL A 182 2.22 3.99 -16.67
C VAL A 182 1.28 4.62 -15.62
N GLN A 183 0.49 3.79 -14.96
CA GLN A 183 -0.25 4.20 -13.77
C GLN A 183 0.71 4.27 -12.58
N LEU A 184 0.58 5.31 -11.76
CA LEU A 184 1.30 5.37 -10.48
C LEU A 184 0.79 4.27 -9.56
N VAL A 185 1.70 3.49 -9.01
CA VAL A 185 1.39 2.37 -8.10
C VAL A 185 1.59 2.81 -6.66
N PRO A 186 0.59 2.66 -5.76
CA PRO A 186 0.78 2.91 -4.34
C PRO A 186 1.86 2.00 -3.72
N ALA A 187 2.65 2.57 -2.81
CA ALA A 187 3.69 1.87 -2.06
C ALA A 187 3.68 2.27 -0.58
N LEU A 188 4.35 1.49 0.26
CA LEU A 188 4.47 1.80 1.69
C LEU A 188 5.32 3.05 1.94
N LEU A 189 6.40 3.22 1.17
CA LEU A 189 7.41 4.26 1.32
C LEU A 189 7.69 4.96 -0.04
N PRO A 190 6.70 5.69 -0.60
CA PRO A 190 6.89 6.42 -1.84
C PRO A 190 7.83 7.62 -1.64
N GLU A 191 8.54 8.00 -2.68
CA GLU A 191 9.42 9.17 -2.71
C GLU A 191 8.91 10.22 -3.70
N ILE A 192 9.35 11.46 -3.53
CA ILE A 192 8.98 12.58 -4.39
C ILE A 192 10.26 13.25 -4.89
N TYR A 193 10.37 13.38 -6.20
CA TYR A 193 11.46 14.07 -6.87
C TYR A 193 10.95 15.24 -7.72
N ASP A 194 11.81 16.18 -8.05
CA ASP A 194 11.51 17.06 -9.18
C ASP A 194 11.92 16.41 -10.52
N THR A 195 11.50 16.98 -11.63
CA THR A 195 11.83 16.44 -12.96
C THR A 195 13.32 16.48 -13.32
N GLY A 196 14.15 17.10 -12.48
CA GLY A 196 15.62 17.09 -12.55
C GLY A 196 16.26 16.03 -11.64
N LEU A 197 15.47 15.14 -11.03
CA LEU A 197 15.92 14.13 -10.06
C LEU A 197 16.44 14.70 -8.73
N ARG A 198 16.11 15.95 -8.40
CA ARG A 198 16.38 16.47 -7.07
C ARG A 198 15.38 15.89 -6.08
N PRO A 199 15.83 15.30 -4.97
CA PRO A 199 14.92 14.76 -3.96
C PRO A 199 14.14 15.90 -3.29
N VAL A 200 12.84 15.75 -3.21
CA VAL A 200 11.92 16.62 -2.47
C VAL A 200 11.50 15.93 -1.18
N LEU A 201 11.27 14.61 -1.26
CA LEU A 201 10.98 13.75 -0.13
C LEU A 201 11.57 12.37 -0.37
N GLU A 202 12.43 11.93 0.54
CA GLU A 202 12.91 10.56 0.67
C GLU A 202 12.41 9.99 2.00
N GLN A 203 12.33 8.68 2.11
CA GLN A 203 11.74 8.00 3.27
C GLN A 203 12.38 8.37 4.61
N ASP A 204 13.68 8.62 4.62
CA ASP A 204 14.46 8.98 5.81
C ASP A 204 14.31 10.46 6.22
N MET A 205 13.68 11.29 5.39
CA MET A 205 13.35 12.70 5.69
C MET A 205 12.07 12.85 6.52
N ILE A 206 11.27 11.78 6.64
CA ILE A 206 9.98 11.81 7.36
C ILE A 206 10.21 11.46 8.83
N ASP A 207 9.46 12.10 9.70
CA ASP A 207 9.47 11.75 11.12
C ASP A 207 8.91 10.33 11.31
N PRO A 208 9.66 9.41 11.93
CA PRO A 208 9.16 8.05 12.21
C PRO A 208 7.81 8.05 12.93
N ALA A 209 7.56 9.00 13.85
CA ALA A 209 6.28 9.12 14.53
C ALA A 209 5.14 9.52 13.57
N ALA A 210 5.42 10.25 12.48
CA ALA A 210 4.44 10.55 11.45
C ALA A 210 4.15 9.31 10.59
N ILE A 211 5.18 8.53 10.25
CA ILE A 211 5.02 7.27 9.52
C ILE A 211 4.19 6.29 10.36
N GLU A 212 4.50 6.18 11.65
CA GLU A 212 3.74 5.35 12.58
C GLU A 212 2.28 5.77 12.67
N ARG A 213 2.02 7.06 12.70
CA ARG A 213 0.67 7.59 12.85
C ARG A 213 -0.21 7.34 11.63
N TRP A 214 0.31 7.53 10.41
CA TRP A 214 -0.51 7.54 9.20
C TRP A 214 0.24 7.29 7.88
N GLY A 215 1.46 6.77 7.93
CA GLY A 215 2.28 6.49 6.75
C GLY A 215 2.87 7.73 6.08
N VAL A 216 3.59 7.53 5.00
CA VAL A 216 4.24 8.57 4.22
C VAL A 216 3.22 9.44 3.49
N ALA A 217 2.32 8.81 2.74
CA ALA A 217 1.27 9.48 1.98
C ALA A 217 -0.08 8.76 2.18
N HIS A 218 -1.17 9.50 2.02
CA HIS A 218 -2.51 8.94 1.92
C HIS A 218 -2.86 8.81 0.44
N TYR A 219 -3.25 7.61 0.02
CA TYR A 219 -3.71 7.36 -1.34
C TYR A 219 -5.23 7.35 -1.39
N THR A 220 -5.79 7.98 -2.41
CA THR A 220 -7.24 8.03 -2.65
C THR A 220 -7.53 8.23 -4.14
N ASP A 221 -8.69 7.83 -4.60
CA ASP A 221 -9.23 8.18 -5.92
C ASP A 221 -10.14 9.42 -5.84
N GLN A 222 -10.43 9.88 -4.61
CA GLN A 222 -11.36 10.97 -4.37
C GLN A 222 -10.70 12.33 -4.64
N THR A 223 -11.30 13.10 -5.54
CA THR A 223 -10.87 14.48 -5.82
C THR A 223 -11.51 15.52 -4.92
N SER A 224 -12.56 15.13 -4.18
CA SER A 224 -13.25 16.02 -3.24
C SER A 224 -12.37 16.36 -2.04
N PRO A 225 -12.22 17.65 -1.69
CA PRO A 225 -11.44 18.08 -0.53
C PRO A 225 -11.90 17.46 0.80
N ASP A 226 -13.16 17.09 0.92
CA ASP A 226 -13.69 16.52 2.15
C ASP A 226 -13.11 15.13 2.46
N ALA A 227 -12.81 14.35 1.43
CA ALA A 227 -12.26 13.00 1.58
C ALA A 227 -10.87 12.96 2.24
N TRP A 228 -10.07 14.01 2.07
CA TRP A 228 -8.68 14.06 2.55
C TRP A 228 -8.36 15.29 3.42
N ARG A 229 -9.39 16.02 3.88
CA ARG A 229 -9.22 17.23 4.71
C ARG A 229 -8.42 16.97 5.98
N ASP A 230 -8.66 15.86 6.65
CA ASP A 230 -7.93 15.49 7.87
C ASP A 230 -6.43 15.35 7.64
N ARG A 231 -6.04 14.87 6.44
CA ARG A 231 -4.66 14.68 6.05
C ARG A 231 -4.01 15.97 5.54
N ALA A 232 -4.64 16.65 4.58
CA ALA A 232 -4.04 17.80 3.87
C ALA A 232 -4.55 19.17 4.36
N GLY A 233 -5.55 19.20 5.23
CA GLY A 233 -6.14 20.45 5.72
C GLY A 233 -7.01 21.15 4.67
N THR A 234 -7.28 22.45 4.92
CA THR A 234 -8.25 23.23 4.14
C THR A 234 -7.62 24.04 3.00
N GLN A 235 -6.31 24.28 3.04
CA GLN A 235 -5.57 25.07 2.04
C GLN A 235 -4.28 24.37 1.60
N PRO A 236 -4.37 23.16 1.02
CA PRO A 236 -3.19 22.43 0.58
C PRO A 236 -2.55 23.07 -0.66
N LEU A 237 -1.26 22.82 -0.85
CA LEU A 237 -0.61 22.99 -2.15
C LEU A 237 -1.08 21.86 -3.07
N ARG A 238 -1.71 22.23 -4.19
CA ARG A 238 -2.17 21.28 -5.21
C ARG A 238 -1.19 21.23 -6.36
N ILE A 239 -0.74 20.03 -6.70
CA ILE A 239 0.32 19.78 -7.66
C ILE A 239 -0.15 18.73 -8.67
N MET A 240 0.15 18.93 -9.95
CA MET A 240 0.00 17.90 -10.96
C MET A 240 1.28 17.08 -11.04
N ALA A 241 1.20 15.77 -10.89
CA ALA A 241 2.31 14.88 -11.17
C ALA A 241 2.77 15.04 -12.62
N ARG A 242 4.08 15.04 -12.85
CA ARG A 242 4.68 15.20 -14.18
C ARG A 242 5.10 13.87 -14.77
N ARG A 243 5.67 13.00 -13.95
CA ARG A 243 6.17 11.68 -14.35
C ARG A 243 6.03 10.70 -13.18
N ALA A 244 6.02 9.43 -13.51
CA ALA A 244 6.29 8.36 -12.56
C ALA A 244 7.78 7.98 -12.64
N PHE A 245 8.35 7.49 -11.54
CA PHE A 245 9.75 7.09 -11.45
C PHE A 245 9.88 5.74 -10.73
N GLY A 246 10.93 4.99 -11.09
CA GLY A 246 11.30 3.72 -10.47
C GLY A 246 11.08 2.51 -11.38
N ILE A 247 11.67 1.37 -10.98
CA ILE A 247 11.44 0.06 -11.62
C ILE A 247 9.97 -0.34 -11.40
N ILE A 248 9.50 -0.12 -10.18
CA ILE A 248 8.07 -0.12 -9.85
C ILE A 248 7.68 1.36 -9.83
N PRO A 249 6.73 1.83 -10.65
CA PRO A 249 6.41 3.25 -10.79
C PRO A 249 5.63 3.78 -9.58
N THR A 250 6.27 3.81 -8.40
CA THR A 250 5.67 4.24 -7.13
C THR A 250 6.02 5.66 -6.76
N ASP A 251 7.16 6.18 -7.28
CA ASP A 251 7.63 7.49 -6.97
C ASP A 251 7.07 8.53 -7.94
N VAL A 252 6.81 9.71 -7.40
CA VAL A 252 6.19 10.80 -8.14
C VAL A 252 7.22 11.87 -8.44
N MET A 253 7.24 12.34 -9.70
CA MET A 253 8.00 13.53 -10.08
C MET A 253 7.08 14.73 -10.26
N ILE A 254 7.47 15.85 -9.67
CA ILE A 254 6.77 17.15 -9.75
C ILE A 254 7.59 18.18 -10.50
N SER A 255 7.01 19.35 -10.80
CA SER A 255 7.78 20.43 -11.44
C SER A 255 8.83 21.01 -10.48
N PRO A 256 9.97 21.52 -11.00
CA PRO A 256 10.97 22.20 -10.16
C PRO A 256 10.39 23.42 -9.43
N GLU A 257 9.42 24.10 -10.03
CA GLU A 257 8.74 25.24 -9.44
C GLU A 257 7.91 24.83 -8.22
N ASP A 258 7.18 23.72 -8.30
CA ASP A 258 6.40 23.21 -7.18
C ASP A 258 7.31 22.65 -6.08
N ALA A 259 8.41 21.99 -6.45
CA ALA A 259 9.45 21.55 -5.53
C ALA A 259 10.05 22.76 -4.77
N ASP A 260 10.39 23.82 -5.48
CA ASP A 260 10.91 25.06 -4.85
C ASP A 260 9.91 25.73 -3.91
N ARG A 261 8.62 25.74 -4.24
CA ARG A 261 7.56 26.28 -3.36
C ARG A 261 7.45 25.53 -2.04
N ILE A 262 7.75 24.23 -2.04
CA ILE A 262 7.80 23.41 -0.83
C ILE A 262 9.10 23.67 -0.08
N LEU A 263 10.24 23.55 -0.75
CA LEU A 263 11.56 23.55 -0.13
C LEU A 263 12.02 24.92 0.35
N ALA A 264 11.43 26.03 -0.15
CA ALA A 264 11.76 27.38 0.27
C ALA A 264 11.23 27.76 1.66
N SER A 265 10.19 27.11 2.15
CA SER A 265 9.55 27.41 3.44
C SER A 265 9.81 26.31 4.47
N ASP A 266 10.26 26.70 5.68
CA ASP A 266 10.39 25.76 6.81
C ASP A 266 9.04 25.13 7.15
N HIS A 267 7.95 25.90 7.11
CA HIS A 267 6.61 25.41 7.34
C HIS A 267 6.23 24.33 6.34
N ASN A 268 6.45 24.56 5.04
CA ASN A 268 6.08 23.61 4.00
C ASN A 268 6.94 22.34 4.03
N ARG A 269 8.25 22.45 4.35
CA ARG A 269 9.11 21.27 4.59
C ARG A 269 8.61 20.44 5.78
N ASN A 270 8.10 21.08 6.83
CA ASN A 270 7.51 20.39 7.96
C ASN A 270 6.21 19.63 7.59
N LEU A 271 5.48 20.05 6.55
CA LEU A 271 4.34 19.27 6.04
C LEU A 271 4.80 17.92 5.50
N LEU A 272 5.87 17.91 4.69
CA LEU A 272 6.47 16.67 4.19
C LEU A 272 6.97 15.81 5.35
N LYS A 273 7.75 16.39 6.27
CA LYS A 273 8.29 15.71 7.44
C LYS A 273 7.20 15.04 8.29
N ASN A 274 6.03 15.66 8.37
CA ASN A 274 4.89 15.15 9.14
C ASN A 274 3.93 14.30 8.27
N GLY A 275 4.31 13.91 7.06
CA GLY A 275 3.49 13.09 6.19
C GLY A 275 2.15 13.73 5.81
N ARG A 276 2.02 15.06 5.76
CA ARG A 276 0.80 15.79 5.38
C ARG A 276 0.61 15.78 3.86
N ILE A 277 0.65 14.58 3.28
CA ILE A 277 0.69 14.33 1.84
C ILE A 277 -0.50 13.45 1.44
N VAL A 278 -1.15 13.81 0.36
CA VAL A 278 -2.18 13.01 -0.31
C VAL A 278 -1.74 12.82 -1.76
N ILE A 279 -1.83 11.60 -2.26
CA ILE A 279 -1.58 11.26 -3.66
C ILE A 279 -2.88 10.70 -4.23
N ILE A 280 -3.46 11.42 -5.19
CA ILE A 280 -4.68 10.98 -5.88
C ILE A 280 -4.26 10.11 -7.04
N VAL A 281 -4.64 8.83 -6.99
CA VAL A 281 -4.36 7.81 -8.01
C VAL A 281 -5.65 7.34 -8.68
N SER A 282 -5.54 6.53 -9.71
CA SER A 282 -6.74 5.96 -10.35
C SER A 282 -7.42 4.92 -9.44
N ALA A 283 -8.73 4.78 -9.55
CA ALA A 283 -9.54 3.91 -8.69
C ALA A 283 -9.09 2.43 -8.71
N ASP A 284 -8.59 1.95 -9.84
CA ASP A 284 -8.06 0.59 -9.99
C ASP A 284 -6.75 0.35 -9.24
N GLN A 285 -6.09 1.41 -8.74
CA GLN A 285 -4.90 1.32 -7.91
C GLN A 285 -5.21 1.33 -6.41
N ILE A 286 -6.37 1.85 -6.01
CA ILE A 286 -6.79 1.95 -4.60
C ILE A 286 -7.22 0.60 -4.05
N ASP A 287 -7.99 -0.14 -4.82
CA ASP A 287 -8.63 -1.38 -4.40
C ASP A 287 -8.21 -2.54 -5.32
N ARG A 288 -7.13 -3.23 -4.94
CA ARG A 288 -6.61 -4.37 -5.68
C ARG A 288 -6.96 -5.67 -4.97
N ILE A 289 -7.65 -6.55 -5.69
CA ILE A 289 -7.86 -7.97 -5.32
C ILE A 289 -6.75 -8.78 -6.01
N ARG A 290 -6.07 -9.60 -5.25
CA ARG A 290 -5.02 -10.53 -5.72
C ARG A 290 -5.33 -11.95 -5.31
#